data_5c808346b17618d1184bb8667480bf8d
#
_entry.id   5c808346b17618d1184bb8667480bf8d
#
_cell.length_a   1.000
_cell.length_b   1.000
_cell.length_c   1.000
_cell.angle_alpha   90.00
_cell.angle_beta   90.00
_cell.angle_gamma   90.00
#
_symmetry.space_group_name_H-M   'P 1'
#
loop_
_entity.id
_entity.type
_entity.pdbx_description
1 polymer ?
#
loop_
_entity_poly.entity_id
_entity_poly.type
_entity_poly.pdbx_seq_one_letter_code
_entity_poly.pdbx_strand_id
1 'polypeptide(L)'
;MKKLMMVTAVACGFGLQAVAQDSTKSGGFTISGYAEAYYLYDANRPLNNTRPGFVYSHNRANEVNVNLAFLKGSYNSDRVRANLAIGAGTYMNANLAAEPGVLKNIYEANAGVKLSKSSNLWLDAGIMPSHIGFESAVGKDNWTVTRSIVADNSPYYEAGAKLGYTSKNEKWYFAAMYLNGWQRIQRVDGNSAPAFGTQITFKPSSSVTLNYSTFAGNDKPDSVRLMRYYHNVYGIFNVSDKFGITAGFDYGMEQKEKGKNKLNNWYTGVVILKYSPDKTNSIALRGEYFQDENGVIIATGTPEGFKTFGWSVNYDRQLFANAVWRLELRSFHGKEEYFVKRDLSTTKSSPVVATAIALSF
;
A
#
# COMPACT_ATOMS: atom_id res chain seq x y z
N MET A 1 52.73 -38.45 -16.83
CA MET A 1 52.29 -38.36 -15.41
C MET A 1 51.50 -37.09 -15.21
N LYS A 2 50.17 -37.16 -15.32
CA LYS A 2 49.28 -36.02 -15.12
C LYS A 2 48.65 -36.18 -13.72
N LYS A 3 48.92 -35.25 -12.81
CA LYS A 3 48.27 -35.19 -11.48
C LYS A 3 46.88 -34.57 -11.62
N LEU A 4 45.87 -35.36 -11.28
CA LEU A 4 44.48 -34.98 -11.17
C LEU A 4 44.27 -34.34 -9.79
N MET A 5 43.94 -33.05 -9.76
CA MET A 5 43.60 -32.34 -8.54
C MET A 5 42.09 -32.53 -8.25
N MET A 6 41.83 -33.28 -7.21
CA MET A 6 40.46 -33.53 -6.70
C MET A 6 40.07 -32.35 -5.80
N VAL A 7 39.06 -31.56 -6.24
CA VAL A 7 38.48 -30.50 -5.41
C VAL A 7 37.36 -31.11 -4.57
N THR A 8 37.58 -31.22 -3.27
CA THR A 8 36.60 -31.71 -2.31
C THR A 8 35.69 -30.54 -1.93
N ALA A 9 34.43 -30.59 -2.39
CA ALA A 9 33.38 -29.66 -1.95
C ALA A 9 32.93 -30.04 -0.53
N VAL A 10 33.21 -29.19 0.45
CA VAL A 10 32.69 -29.31 1.81
C VAL A 10 31.24 -28.79 1.77
N ALA A 11 30.26 -29.67 1.78
CA ALA A 11 28.88 -29.34 2.02
C ALA A 11 28.68 -29.12 3.52
N CYS A 12 28.55 -27.88 3.95
CA CYS A 12 28.06 -27.55 5.29
C CYS A 12 26.58 -27.88 5.39
N GLY A 13 26.27 -29.09 5.84
CA GLY A 13 24.91 -29.46 6.22
C GLY A 13 24.52 -28.75 7.51
N PHE A 14 23.68 -27.73 7.42
CA PHE A 14 22.94 -27.24 8.58
C PHE A 14 21.85 -28.27 8.90
N GLY A 15 22.15 -29.16 9.85
CA GLY A 15 21.17 -30.03 10.48
C GLY A 15 20.18 -29.19 11.28
N LEU A 16 18.99 -28.96 10.74
CA LEU A 16 17.85 -28.51 11.54
C LEU A 16 17.49 -29.65 12.48
N GLN A 17 17.92 -29.55 13.73
CA GLN A 17 17.40 -30.42 14.78
C GLN A 17 15.93 -30.08 14.98
N ALA A 18 15.04 -30.96 14.54
CA ALA A 18 13.65 -30.93 14.90
C ALA A 18 13.55 -31.20 16.41
N VAL A 19 13.33 -30.14 17.18
CA VAL A 19 12.90 -30.28 18.59
C VAL A 19 11.48 -30.83 18.51
N ALA A 20 11.30 -32.09 18.96
CA ALA A 20 9.98 -32.68 19.13
C ALA A 20 9.21 -31.83 20.14
N GLN A 21 8.24 -31.07 19.67
CA GLN A 21 7.39 -30.24 20.49
C GLN A 21 6.14 -31.03 20.87
N ASP A 22 5.86 -31.03 22.14
CA ASP A 22 4.69 -31.67 22.78
C ASP A 22 3.38 -31.26 22.10
N SER A 23 2.47 -32.18 21.88
CA SER A 23 1.27 -32.07 21.05
C SER A 23 0.15 -31.25 21.71
N THR A 24 0.37 -29.95 21.85
CA THR A 24 -0.71 -28.97 22.02
C THR A 24 -0.68 -28.06 20.79
N LYS A 25 -1.77 -28.04 20.01
CA LYS A 25 -2.00 -27.30 18.75
C LYS A 25 -0.83 -26.41 18.32
N SER A 26 0.12 -26.97 17.59
CA SER A 26 1.34 -26.32 17.18
C SER A 26 1.00 -25.19 16.21
N GLY A 27 1.48 -23.98 16.48
CA GLY A 27 1.42 -22.87 15.52
C GLY A 27 2.12 -23.25 14.21
N GLY A 28 1.56 -22.83 13.08
CA GLY A 28 2.15 -23.06 11.76
C GLY A 28 3.10 -21.93 11.37
N PHE A 29 4.32 -22.28 10.93
CA PHE A 29 5.21 -21.36 10.24
C PHE A 29 5.02 -21.51 8.74
N THR A 30 4.88 -20.39 8.00
CA THR A 30 4.75 -20.37 6.55
C THR A 30 5.75 -19.40 5.94
N ILE A 31 6.26 -19.74 4.77
CA ILE A 31 7.06 -18.83 3.93
C ILE A 31 6.23 -18.53 2.69
N SER A 32 6.22 -17.28 2.28
CA SER A 32 5.58 -16.81 1.05
C SER A 32 6.42 -15.75 0.39
N GLY A 33 6.20 -15.52 -0.90
CA GLY A 33 6.90 -14.50 -1.64
C GLY A 33 6.04 -13.88 -2.72
N TYR A 34 6.48 -12.71 -3.17
CA TYR A 34 5.86 -11.94 -4.23
C TYR A 34 6.92 -11.26 -5.07
N ALA A 35 6.71 -11.17 -6.37
CA ALA A 35 7.51 -10.36 -7.28
C ALA A 35 6.64 -9.80 -8.39
N GLU A 36 6.78 -8.50 -8.68
CA GLU A 36 6.11 -7.79 -9.76
C GLU A 36 7.12 -7.00 -10.58
N ALA A 37 7.38 -7.48 -11.79
CA ALA A 37 8.16 -6.76 -12.80
C ALA A 37 7.21 -6.01 -13.72
N TYR A 38 7.60 -4.81 -14.15
CA TYR A 38 6.78 -3.97 -15.02
C TYR A 38 7.61 -3.19 -16.04
N TYR A 39 6.95 -2.75 -17.10
CA TYR A 39 7.37 -1.70 -17.99
C TYR A 39 6.25 -0.67 -18.09
N LEU A 40 6.59 0.60 -17.96
CA LEU A 40 5.64 1.70 -18.11
C LEU A 40 6.18 2.69 -19.15
N TYR A 41 5.44 2.87 -20.24
CA TYR A 41 5.70 3.91 -21.21
C TYR A 41 4.99 5.20 -20.79
N ASP A 42 5.76 6.27 -20.56
CA ASP A 42 5.21 7.61 -20.32
C ASP A 42 5.36 8.43 -21.60
N ALA A 43 4.24 8.91 -22.14
CA ALA A 43 4.24 9.69 -23.40
C ALA A 43 4.93 11.06 -23.25
N ASN A 44 5.02 11.59 -22.04
CA ASN A 44 5.76 12.83 -21.76
C ASN A 44 7.28 12.64 -21.78
N ARG A 45 7.76 11.39 -21.64
CA ARG A 45 9.18 11.00 -21.67
C ARG A 45 10.06 11.85 -20.74
N PRO A 46 9.77 11.96 -19.45
CA PRO A 46 10.55 12.78 -18.54
C PRO A 46 12.04 12.38 -18.58
N LEU A 47 12.94 13.37 -18.53
CA LEU A 47 14.39 13.13 -18.70
C LEU A 47 14.98 12.15 -17.70
N ASN A 48 14.47 12.14 -16.47
CA ASN A 48 14.94 11.27 -15.39
C ASN A 48 14.24 9.91 -15.34
N ASN A 49 13.39 9.59 -16.34
CA ASN A 49 12.55 8.39 -16.36
C ASN A 49 11.69 8.21 -15.09
N THR A 50 11.34 9.31 -14.41
CA THR A 50 10.54 9.28 -13.18
C THR A 50 9.19 9.96 -13.42
N ARG A 51 8.12 9.31 -13.01
CA ARG A 51 6.79 9.88 -13.04
C ARG A 51 6.66 11.01 -12.01
N PRO A 52 5.56 11.81 -12.05
CA PRO A 52 5.35 12.89 -11.08
C PRO A 52 5.50 12.42 -9.63
N GLY A 53 6.04 13.28 -8.76
CA GLY A 53 6.41 12.94 -7.39
C GLY A 53 5.28 12.46 -6.46
N PHE A 54 4.01 12.62 -6.87
CA PHE A 54 2.84 12.10 -6.18
C PHE A 54 2.43 10.69 -6.63
N VAL A 55 3.17 10.05 -7.55
CA VAL A 55 2.99 8.67 -7.99
C VAL A 55 4.10 7.83 -7.38
N TYR A 56 3.75 7.00 -6.41
CA TYR A 56 4.71 6.20 -5.66
C TYR A 56 4.85 4.78 -6.20
N SER A 57 3.75 4.17 -6.64
CA SER A 57 3.77 2.84 -7.24
C SER A 57 4.01 2.93 -8.74
N HIS A 58 4.84 2.03 -9.30
CA HIS A 58 5.22 2.02 -10.72
C HIS A 58 5.75 3.40 -11.20
N ASN A 59 6.59 4.02 -10.38
CA ASN A 59 7.01 5.40 -10.55
C ASN A 59 8.20 5.59 -11.51
N ARG A 60 8.78 4.50 -12.04
CA ARG A 60 9.79 4.55 -13.11
C ARG A 60 9.11 4.34 -14.46
N ALA A 61 9.56 5.09 -15.46
CA ALA A 61 8.99 5.07 -16.80
C ALA A 61 10.07 4.81 -17.86
N ASN A 62 9.65 4.26 -19.01
CA ASN A 62 10.49 4.01 -20.18
C ASN A 62 11.68 3.06 -19.92
N GLU A 63 11.56 2.21 -18.93
CA GLU A 63 12.53 1.16 -18.56
C GLU A 63 11.81 -0.02 -17.92
N VAL A 64 12.40 -1.22 -17.97
CA VAL A 64 11.91 -2.38 -17.20
C VAL A 64 12.38 -2.23 -15.76
N ASN A 65 11.45 -2.44 -14.81
CA ASN A 65 11.79 -2.34 -13.39
C ASN A 65 10.97 -3.33 -12.55
N VAL A 66 11.33 -3.47 -11.27
CA VAL A 66 10.58 -4.21 -10.26
C VAL A 66 9.82 -3.21 -9.39
N ASN A 67 8.47 -3.32 -9.36
CA ASN A 67 7.67 -2.46 -8.48
C ASN A 67 7.80 -2.89 -7.03
N LEU A 68 7.53 -4.17 -6.74
CA LEU A 68 7.65 -4.74 -5.41
C LEU A 68 8.05 -6.22 -5.53
N ALA A 69 9.07 -6.61 -4.77
CA ALA A 69 9.38 -8.00 -4.50
C ALA A 69 9.66 -8.16 -3.00
N PHE A 70 9.15 -9.23 -2.38
CA PHE A 70 9.44 -9.54 -0.98
C PHE A 70 9.43 -11.04 -0.69
N LEU A 71 10.13 -11.39 0.38
CA LEU A 71 10.03 -12.69 1.04
C LEU A 71 9.44 -12.47 2.44
N LYS A 72 8.42 -13.26 2.80
CA LYS A 72 7.68 -13.15 4.07
C LYS A 72 7.67 -14.47 4.81
N GLY A 73 8.08 -14.45 6.08
CA GLY A 73 7.85 -15.47 7.06
C GLY A 73 6.69 -15.08 7.97
N SER A 74 5.75 -15.98 8.18
CA SER A 74 4.60 -15.78 9.07
C SER A 74 4.50 -16.94 10.05
N TYR A 75 4.29 -16.64 11.32
CA TYR A 75 3.96 -17.60 12.37
C TYR A 75 2.59 -17.31 12.92
N ASN A 76 1.72 -18.33 12.97
CA ASN A 76 0.37 -18.18 13.49
C ASN A 76 0.04 -19.36 14.40
N SER A 77 -0.49 -19.06 15.59
CA SER A 77 -1.05 -20.01 16.51
C SER A 77 -2.35 -19.47 17.12
N ASP A 78 -2.98 -20.23 17.98
CA ASP A 78 -4.22 -19.82 18.67
C ASP A 78 -4.07 -18.51 19.46
N ARG A 79 -2.85 -18.22 19.95
CA ARG A 79 -2.61 -17.15 20.92
C ARG A 79 -1.56 -16.12 20.53
N VAL A 80 -0.70 -16.44 19.59
CA VAL A 80 0.36 -15.56 19.13
C VAL A 80 0.50 -15.62 17.63
N ARG A 81 0.89 -14.50 17.03
CA ARG A 81 1.21 -14.39 15.62
C ARG A 81 2.39 -13.44 15.42
N ALA A 82 3.15 -13.66 14.37
CA ALA A 82 4.24 -12.78 13.98
C ALA A 82 4.43 -12.80 12.47
N ASN A 83 4.87 -11.68 11.92
CA ASN A 83 5.22 -11.54 10.51
C ASN A 83 6.56 -10.83 10.40
N LEU A 84 7.38 -11.29 9.46
CA LEU A 84 8.58 -10.59 9.01
C LEU A 84 8.64 -10.68 7.49
N ALA A 85 8.67 -9.53 6.81
CA ALA A 85 8.83 -9.47 5.36
C ALA A 85 9.90 -8.44 5.00
N ILE A 86 10.85 -8.89 4.16
CA ILE A 86 11.89 -8.03 3.61
C ILE A 86 11.58 -7.83 2.13
N GLY A 87 11.55 -6.57 1.70
CA GLY A 87 11.15 -6.17 0.37
C GLY A 87 12.14 -5.25 -0.33
N ALA A 88 12.02 -5.21 -1.67
CA ALA A 88 12.78 -4.33 -2.54
C ALA A 88 11.93 -3.93 -3.76
N GLY A 89 12.35 -2.89 -4.47
CA GLY A 89 11.68 -2.39 -5.66
C GLY A 89 11.39 -0.91 -5.60
N THR A 90 10.78 -0.38 -6.67
CA THR A 90 10.48 1.05 -6.79
C THR A 90 9.45 1.50 -5.75
N TYR A 91 8.50 0.62 -5.39
CA TYR A 91 7.56 0.84 -4.30
C TYR A 91 8.28 1.09 -2.95
N MET A 92 9.23 0.21 -2.57
CA MET A 92 9.97 0.34 -1.32
C MET A 92 10.79 1.63 -1.30
N ASN A 93 11.50 1.92 -2.39
CA ASN A 93 12.32 3.13 -2.51
C ASN A 93 11.50 4.42 -2.41
N ALA A 94 10.29 4.44 -2.94
CA ALA A 94 9.43 5.62 -2.94
C ALA A 94 8.68 5.78 -1.61
N ASN A 95 7.97 4.73 -1.16
CA ASN A 95 7.12 4.82 0.02
C ASN A 95 7.92 4.89 1.33
N LEU A 96 9.07 4.22 1.40
CA LEU A 96 9.95 4.24 2.59
C LEU A 96 11.13 5.19 2.44
N ALA A 97 11.10 6.14 1.50
CA ALA A 97 12.19 7.10 1.24
C ALA A 97 12.63 7.86 2.50
N ALA A 98 11.71 8.18 3.39
CA ALA A 98 11.95 8.93 4.61
C ALA A 98 12.53 8.09 5.77
N GLU A 99 12.56 6.76 5.64
CA GLU A 99 13.05 5.88 6.70
C GLU A 99 14.58 5.72 6.62
N PRO A 100 15.28 5.61 7.75
CA PRO A 100 16.73 5.49 7.76
C PRO A 100 17.20 4.05 7.49
N GLY A 101 18.36 3.94 6.82
CA GLY A 101 19.13 2.70 6.67
C GLY A 101 18.31 1.51 6.16
N VAL A 102 18.47 0.37 6.82
CA VAL A 102 17.82 -0.91 6.45
C VAL A 102 16.30 -0.91 6.66
N LEU A 103 15.74 0.02 7.41
CA LEU A 103 14.30 0.14 7.59
C LEU A 103 13.55 0.34 6.27
N LYS A 104 14.21 0.92 5.24
CA LYS A 104 13.67 1.03 3.88
C LYS A 104 13.33 -0.31 3.23
N ASN A 105 13.90 -1.40 3.71
CA ASN A 105 13.67 -2.74 3.16
C ASN A 105 12.73 -3.59 4.02
N ILE A 106 12.25 -3.07 5.17
CA ILE A 106 11.30 -3.78 6.01
C ILE A 106 9.89 -3.50 5.48
N TYR A 107 9.33 -4.47 4.77
CA TYR A 107 7.96 -4.39 4.25
C TYR A 107 6.92 -4.61 5.36
N GLU A 108 7.20 -5.56 6.28
CA GLU A 108 6.35 -5.87 7.43
C GLU A 108 7.22 -6.48 8.53
N ALA A 109 7.02 -6.08 9.79
CA ALA A 109 7.68 -6.67 10.95
C ALA A 109 6.82 -6.44 12.20
N ASN A 110 6.02 -7.42 12.59
CA ASN A 110 5.10 -7.28 13.73
C ASN A 110 4.91 -8.60 14.47
N ALA A 111 4.45 -8.46 15.71
CA ALA A 111 4.04 -9.56 16.54
C ALA A 111 2.72 -9.21 17.24
N GLY A 112 1.90 -10.22 17.50
CA GLY A 112 0.61 -10.04 18.14
C GLY A 112 0.29 -11.13 19.14
N VAL A 113 -0.49 -10.76 20.16
CA VAL A 113 -1.01 -11.67 21.19
C VAL A 113 -2.52 -11.55 21.28
N LYS A 114 -3.18 -12.68 21.42
CA LYS A 114 -4.62 -12.75 21.65
C LYS A 114 -4.90 -12.50 23.13
N LEU A 115 -5.59 -11.40 23.43
CA LEU A 115 -5.85 -10.96 24.80
C LEU A 115 -6.96 -11.76 25.49
N SER A 116 -7.86 -12.38 24.73
CA SER A 116 -9.02 -13.10 25.27
C SER A 116 -9.04 -14.55 24.77
N LYS A 117 -9.44 -15.49 25.65
CA LYS A 117 -9.70 -16.89 25.27
C LYS A 117 -11.05 -17.06 24.55
N SER A 118 -12.03 -16.20 24.86
CA SER A 118 -13.42 -16.33 24.41
C SER A 118 -13.80 -15.38 23.30
N SER A 119 -12.98 -14.34 23.03
CA SER A 119 -13.23 -13.36 21.99
C SER A 119 -12.02 -13.21 21.07
N ASN A 120 -12.26 -12.76 19.84
CA ASN A 120 -11.21 -12.52 18.86
C ASN A 120 -10.64 -11.10 19.02
N LEU A 121 -10.01 -10.87 20.19
CA LEU A 121 -9.37 -9.59 20.57
C LEU A 121 -7.85 -9.78 20.57
N TRP A 122 -7.18 -8.99 19.73
CA TRP A 122 -5.73 -9.05 19.51
C TRP A 122 -5.06 -7.70 19.78
N LEU A 123 -3.89 -7.78 20.38
CA LEU A 123 -2.92 -6.67 20.42
C LEU A 123 -1.76 -7.03 19.52
N ASP A 124 -1.56 -6.25 18.45
CA ASP A 124 -0.42 -6.34 17.53
C ASP A 124 0.49 -5.14 17.73
N ALA A 125 1.79 -5.32 17.56
CA ALA A 125 2.75 -4.21 17.59
C ALA A 125 3.88 -4.43 16.59
N GLY A 126 4.38 -3.34 16.02
CA GLY A 126 5.46 -3.33 15.04
C GLY A 126 5.09 -2.57 13.76
N ILE A 127 5.73 -2.95 12.64
CA ILE A 127 5.47 -2.40 11.30
C ILE A 127 4.39 -3.25 10.65
N MET A 128 3.28 -2.63 10.28
CA MET A 128 2.06 -3.28 9.79
C MET A 128 1.56 -2.62 8.51
N PRO A 129 0.81 -3.33 7.64
CA PRO A 129 0.01 -2.68 6.61
C PRO A 129 -0.94 -1.64 7.22
N SER A 130 -1.14 -0.53 6.52
CA SER A 130 -2.02 0.54 6.96
C SER A 130 -3.48 0.07 7.08
N HIS A 131 -4.22 0.73 7.95
CA HIS A 131 -5.66 0.56 8.10
C HIS A 131 -6.47 1.48 7.16
N ILE A 132 -5.80 2.33 6.39
CA ILE A 132 -6.41 3.31 5.48
C ILE A 132 -6.38 2.75 4.06
N GLY A 133 -7.51 2.91 3.35
CA GLY A 133 -7.63 2.53 1.95
C GLY A 133 -7.96 1.06 1.70
N PHE A 134 -8.28 0.76 0.45
CA PHE A 134 -8.65 -0.58 -0.01
C PHE A 134 -7.63 -1.18 -0.99
N GLU A 135 -6.70 -0.39 -1.52
CA GLU A 135 -5.68 -0.87 -2.45
C GLU A 135 -4.44 -1.36 -1.69
N SER A 136 -4.02 -2.57 -2.02
CA SER A 136 -2.85 -3.22 -1.45
C SER A 136 -1.57 -2.74 -2.13
N ALA A 137 -0.44 -2.74 -1.41
CA ALA A 137 0.88 -2.62 -2.02
C ALA A 137 1.21 -3.81 -2.94
N VAL A 138 0.59 -4.97 -2.72
CA VAL A 138 0.71 -6.17 -3.56
C VAL A 138 -0.16 -5.99 -4.80
N GLY A 139 0.47 -5.84 -5.97
CA GLY A 139 -0.20 -5.48 -7.23
C GLY A 139 -1.32 -6.42 -7.63
N LYS A 140 -1.09 -7.73 -7.56
CA LYS A 140 -2.09 -8.73 -7.96
C LYS A 140 -3.40 -8.69 -7.17
N ASP A 141 -3.39 -8.07 -5.98
CA ASP A 141 -4.58 -7.98 -5.12
C ASP A 141 -5.48 -6.79 -5.49
N ASN A 142 -5.06 -5.97 -6.45
CA ASN A 142 -5.82 -4.81 -6.93
C ASN A 142 -6.41 -5.06 -8.31
N TRP A 143 -7.45 -4.31 -8.65
CA TRP A 143 -8.14 -4.43 -9.93
C TRP A 143 -7.47 -3.68 -11.08
N THR A 144 -6.47 -2.85 -10.79
CA THR A 144 -5.67 -2.08 -11.77
C THR A 144 -4.18 -2.28 -11.51
N VAL A 145 -3.32 -2.15 -12.54
CA VAL A 145 -1.85 -2.25 -12.39
C VAL A 145 -1.34 -1.17 -11.47
N THR A 146 -1.57 0.09 -11.87
CA THR A 146 -1.14 1.23 -11.06
C THR A 146 -2.17 1.51 -9.96
N ARG A 147 -1.72 2.10 -8.85
CA ARG A 147 -2.61 2.49 -7.75
C ARG A 147 -3.38 3.75 -8.11
N SER A 148 -4.55 3.92 -7.51
CA SER A 148 -5.25 5.20 -7.59
C SER A 148 -4.43 6.32 -6.95
N ILE A 149 -4.73 7.56 -7.34
CA ILE A 149 -4.07 8.72 -6.75
C ILE A 149 -4.37 8.85 -5.25
N VAL A 150 -5.54 8.38 -4.80
CA VAL A 150 -5.88 8.33 -3.38
C VAL A 150 -4.97 7.38 -2.63
N ALA A 151 -4.75 6.18 -3.15
CA ALA A 151 -3.91 5.16 -2.53
C ALA A 151 -2.43 5.56 -2.53
N ASP A 152 -1.91 6.10 -3.63
CA ASP A 152 -0.53 6.59 -3.68
C ASP A 152 -0.27 7.75 -2.70
N ASN A 153 -1.31 8.50 -2.27
CA ASN A 153 -1.17 9.66 -1.39
C ASN A 153 -1.83 9.47 0.00
N SER A 154 -2.02 8.22 0.41
CA SER A 154 -2.41 7.79 1.75
C SER A 154 -1.44 6.72 2.28
N PRO A 155 -1.40 6.43 3.59
CA PRO A 155 -0.44 5.48 4.13
C PRO A 155 -0.63 4.05 3.62
N TYR A 156 0.46 3.41 3.19
CA TYR A 156 0.52 1.97 2.90
C TYR A 156 1.00 1.13 4.07
N TYR A 157 1.81 1.72 4.95
CA TYR A 157 2.32 1.06 6.15
C TYR A 157 2.23 2.00 7.34
N GLU A 158 2.23 1.43 8.50
CA GLU A 158 2.23 2.12 9.78
C GLU A 158 3.09 1.36 10.79
N ALA A 159 3.66 2.06 11.74
CA ALA A 159 4.32 1.43 12.87
C ALA A 159 3.72 1.92 14.19
N GLY A 160 3.49 0.97 15.11
CA GLY A 160 2.86 1.26 16.38
C GLY A 160 2.24 0.03 17.02
N ALA A 161 1.17 0.24 17.78
CA ALA A 161 0.37 -0.80 18.41
C ALA A 161 -1.08 -0.70 17.95
N LYS A 162 -1.73 -1.85 17.71
CA LYS A 162 -3.11 -1.98 17.25
C LYS A 162 -3.88 -2.95 18.12
N LEU A 163 -4.96 -2.48 18.72
CA LEU A 163 -5.95 -3.31 19.38
C LEU A 163 -7.08 -3.59 18.38
N GLY A 164 -7.22 -4.85 17.96
CA GLY A 164 -8.20 -5.28 16.96
C GLY A 164 -9.18 -6.30 17.51
N TYR A 165 -10.46 -6.11 17.22
CA TYR A 165 -11.54 -7.02 17.62
C TYR A 165 -12.37 -7.43 16.41
N THR A 166 -12.55 -8.74 16.22
CA THR A 166 -13.50 -9.31 15.25
C THR A 166 -14.69 -9.91 15.98
N SER A 167 -15.90 -9.56 15.58
CA SER A 167 -17.13 -10.09 16.16
C SER A 167 -17.25 -11.61 15.94
N LYS A 168 -18.03 -12.30 16.79
CA LYS A 168 -18.21 -13.76 16.72
C LYS A 168 -18.81 -14.23 15.38
N ASN A 169 -19.61 -13.41 14.73
CA ASN A 169 -20.21 -13.70 13.41
C ASN A 169 -19.34 -13.22 12.24
N GLU A 170 -18.12 -12.75 12.54
CA GLU A 170 -17.10 -12.25 11.59
C GLU A 170 -17.56 -11.08 10.68
N LYS A 171 -18.74 -10.51 10.95
CA LYS A 171 -19.27 -9.40 10.14
C LYS A 171 -18.68 -8.04 10.50
N TRP A 172 -18.22 -7.87 11.74
CA TRP A 172 -17.69 -6.60 12.23
C TRP A 172 -16.23 -6.75 12.66
N TYR A 173 -15.42 -5.80 12.22
CA TYR A 173 -14.07 -5.59 12.72
C TYR A 173 -13.94 -4.17 13.23
N PHE A 174 -13.36 -4.02 14.42
CA PHE A 174 -13.04 -2.73 15.04
C PHE A 174 -11.56 -2.73 15.39
N ALA A 175 -10.89 -1.58 15.18
CA ALA A 175 -9.55 -1.40 15.65
C ALA A 175 -9.32 0.03 16.17
N ALA A 176 -8.43 0.13 17.17
CA ALA A 176 -7.86 1.37 17.67
C ALA A 176 -6.34 1.25 17.63
N MET A 177 -5.65 2.31 17.19
CA MET A 177 -4.21 2.30 16.97
C MET A 177 -3.52 3.46 17.68
N TYR A 178 -2.34 3.15 18.19
CA TYR A 178 -1.33 4.10 18.64
C TYR A 178 -0.17 4.03 17.65
N LEU A 179 0.12 5.11 16.94
CA LEU A 179 0.99 5.12 15.76
C LEU A 179 2.17 6.09 15.93
N ASN A 180 3.24 5.84 15.20
CA ASN A 180 4.41 6.72 15.17
C ASN A 180 4.20 7.94 14.26
N GLY A 181 3.20 7.94 13.37
CA GLY A 181 2.89 9.05 12.47
C GLY A 181 2.15 8.58 11.22
N TRP A 182 2.04 9.47 10.26
CA TRP A 182 1.47 9.23 8.93
C TRP A 182 2.50 8.53 8.05
N GLN A 183 2.38 7.22 7.89
CA GLN A 183 3.36 6.41 7.15
C GLN A 183 4.80 6.57 7.68
N ARG A 184 5.01 6.29 9.00
CA ARG A 184 6.30 6.41 9.68
C ARG A 184 6.65 5.17 10.47
N ILE A 185 7.82 4.56 10.20
CA ILE A 185 8.44 3.57 11.08
C ILE A 185 9.07 4.32 12.27
N GLN A 186 9.83 5.36 11.99
CA GLN A 186 10.40 6.25 13.01
C GLN A 186 9.72 7.61 12.95
N ARG A 187 9.46 8.19 14.11
CA ARG A 187 8.95 9.56 14.19
C ARG A 187 9.95 10.54 13.60
N VAL A 188 9.44 11.63 13.08
CA VAL A 188 10.28 12.77 12.66
C VAL A 188 11.05 13.29 13.89
N ASP A 189 12.32 13.64 13.70
CA ASP A 189 13.16 14.21 14.76
C ASP A 189 12.50 15.42 15.40
N GLY A 190 12.51 15.44 16.74
CA GLY A 190 11.85 16.48 17.52
C GLY A 190 10.32 16.39 17.60
N ASN A 191 9.72 15.30 17.11
CA ASN A 191 8.28 15.02 17.28
C ASN A 191 8.06 14.07 18.46
N SER A 192 7.52 14.58 19.57
CA SER A 192 7.16 13.78 20.75
C SER A 192 5.72 13.24 20.73
N ALA A 193 4.86 13.75 19.84
CA ALA A 193 3.44 13.43 19.82
C ALA A 193 3.17 12.10 19.12
N PRO A 194 2.40 11.18 19.73
CA PRO A 194 1.88 10.01 19.01
C PRO A 194 0.79 10.42 18.02
N ALA A 195 0.53 9.52 17.08
CA ALA A 195 -0.68 9.57 16.25
C ALA A 195 -1.65 8.46 16.66
N PHE A 196 -2.92 8.64 16.33
CA PHE A 196 -4.00 7.70 16.62
C PHE A 196 -4.79 7.38 15.36
N GLY A 197 -5.25 6.13 15.27
CA GLY A 197 -6.11 5.66 14.20
C GLY A 197 -7.28 4.85 14.73
N THR A 198 -8.37 4.82 13.97
CA THR A 198 -9.49 3.91 14.22
C THR A 198 -9.94 3.28 12.91
N GLN A 199 -10.47 2.07 13.00
CA GLN A 199 -11.05 1.38 11.84
C GLN A 199 -12.33 0.65 12.25
N ILE A 200 -13.34 0.74 11.39
CA ILE A 200 -14.56 -0.05 11.46
C ILE A 200 -14.77 -0.68 10.09
N THR A 201 -14.81 -2.00 10.02
CA THR A 201 -15.17 -2.72 8.80
C THR A 201 -16.44 -3.52 9.03
N PHE A 202 -17.40 -3.42 8.12
CA PHE A 202 -18.65 -4.18 8.14
C PHE A 202 -18.79 -5.03 6.89
N LYS A 203 -18.93 -6.34 7.07
CA LYS A 203 -19.15 -7.33 6.01
C LYS A 203 -20.52 -7.99 6.21
N PRO A 204 -21.63 -7.38 5.73
CA PRO A 204 -22.96 -7.96 5.88
C PRO A 204 -23.08 -9.31 5.17
N SER A 205 -22.34 -9.49 4.08
CA SER A 205 -22.24 -10.73 3.29
C SER A 205 -20.82 -10.90 2.74
N SER A 206 -20.54 -12.03 2.09
CA SER A 206 -19.28 -12.26 1.36
C SER A 206 -19.11 -11.33 0.15
N SER A 207 -20.20 -10.75 -0.35
CA SER A 207 -20.19 -9.88 -1.53
C SER A 207 -20.01 -8.39 -1.21
N VAL A 208 -20.13 -7.99 0.07
CA VAL A 208 -20.09 -6.56 0.44
C VAL A 208 -19.11 -6.33 1.58
N THR A 209 -18.22 -5.39 1.37
CA THR A 209 -17.33 -4.84 2.42
C THR A 209 -17.51 -3.33 2.47
N LEU A 210 -17.82 -2.80 3.64
CA LEU A 210 -17.83 -1.37 3.94
C LEU A 210 -16.77 -1.09 4.99
N ASN A 211 -16.04 0.00 4.83
CA ASN A 211 -14.99 0.40 5.77
C ASN A 211 -15.04 1.89 6.04
N TYR A 212 -14.73 2.25 7.27
CA TYR A 212 -14.44 3.61 7.70
C TYR A 212 -13.20 3.60 8.58
N SER A 213 -12.22 4.45 8.22
CA SER A 213 -10.97 4.60 8.96
C SER A 213 -10.66 6.05 9.23
N THR A 214 -9.94 6.32 10.33
CA THR A 214 -9.53 7.67 10.71
C THR A 214 -8.07 7.72 11.10
N PHE A 215 -7.48 8.91 10.98
CA PHE A 215 -6.16 9.22 11.52
C PHE A 215 -6.19 10.61 12.19
N ALA A 216 -5.49 10.74 13.31
CA ALA A 216 -5.24 12.00 13.98
C ALA A 216 -3.79 12.02 14.49
N GLY A 217 -2.96 12.95 14.02
CA GLY A 217 -1.56 12.99 14.40
C GLY A 217 -0.81 14.20 13.86
N ASN A 218 0.50 14.18 14.04
CA ASN A 218 1.39 15.22 13.55
C ASN A 218 2.70 14.60 13.07
N ASP A 219 3.16 15.00 11.89
CA ASP A 219 4.41 14.53 11.27
C ASP A 219 5.49 15.63 11.17
N LYS A 220 5.42 16.62 12.03
CA LYS A 220 6.40 17.71 12.09
C LYS A 220 7.03 17.80 13.48
N PRO A 221 8.22 18.39 13.61
CA PRO A 221 8.79 18.69 14.94
C PRO A 221 7.81 19.48 15.82
N ASP A 222 7.88 19.30 17.13
CA ASP A 222 6.98 19.98 18.09
C ASP A 222 7.03 21.50 18.00
N SER A 223 8.16 22.07 17.55
CA SER A 223 8.32 23.51 17.33
C SER A 223 7.35 24.06 16.26
N VAL A 224 7.04 23.26 15.24
CA VAL A 224 6.18 23.61 14.09
C VAL A 224 5.01 22.63 13.92
N ARG A 225 4.57 22.03 15.02
CA ARG A 225 3.51 21.03 15.03
C ARG A 225 2.25 21.49 14.32
N LEU A 226 1.76 20.69 13.36
CA LEU A 226 0.50 20.87 12.66
C LEU A 226 -0.32 19.58 12.77
N MET A 227 -1.42 19.62 13.49
CA MET A 227 -2.29 18.46 13.63
C MET A 227 -3.00 18.18 12.31
N ARG A 228 -2.93 16.90 11.90
CA ARG A 228 -3.60 16.32 10.73
C ARG A 228 -4.73 15.42 11.20
N TYR A 229 -5.88 15.55 10.55
CA TYR A 229 -7.05 14.69 10.73
C TYR A 229 -7.44 14.11 9.37
N TYR A 230 -7.79 12.84 9.35
CA TYR A 230 -8.09 12.15 8.10
C TYR A 230 -9.23 11.16 8.27
N HIS A 231 -10.07 11.10 7.24
CA HIS A 231 -11.21 10.21 7.15
C HIS A 231 -11.15 9.47 5.82
N ASN A 232 -11.22 8.16 5.87
CA ASN A 232 -11.29 7.28 4.71
C ASN A 232 -12.57 6.46 4.79
N VAL A 233 -13.35 6.46 3.73
CA VAL A 233 -14.51 5.58 3.59
C VAL A 233 -14.44 4.85 2.26
N TYR A 234 -14.71 3.53 2.26
CA TYR A 234 -14.84 2.78 1.02
C TYR A 234 -15.85 1.65 1.12
N GLY A 235 -16.34 1.25 -0.05
CA GLY A 235 -17.17 0.07 -0.25
C GLY A 235 -16.64 -0.80 -1.39
N ILE A 236 -16.64 -2.12 -1.18
CA ILE A 236 -16.35 -3.13 -2.20
C ILE A 236 -17.63 -3.97 -2.36
N PHE A 237 -18.13 -4.05 -3.59
CA PHE A 237 -19.38 -4.72 -3.92
C PHE A 237 -19.12 -5.71 -5.06
N ASN A 238 -19.15 -7.01 -4.77
CA ASN A 238 -19.17 -8.07 -5.78
C ASN A 238 -20.65 -8.28 -6.16
N VAL A 239 -21.12 -7.51 -7.14
CA VAL A 239 -22.54 -7.48 -7.58
C VAL A 239 -22.98 -8.82 -8.15
N SER A 240 -22.04 -9.52 -8.81
CA SER A 240 -22.18 -10.89 -9.29
C SER A 240 -20.81 -11.54 -9.42
N ASP A 241 -20.75 -12.81 -9.82
CA ASP A 241 -19.49 -13.50 -10.12
C ASP A 241 -18.66 -12.82 -11.21
N LYS A 242 -19.31 -11.98 -12.04
CA LYS A 242 -18.66 -11.29 -13.16
C LYS A 242 -18.46 -9.79 -12.93
N PHE A 243 -19.25 -9.16 -12.08
CA PHE A 243 -19.25 -7.71 -11.90
C PHE A 243 -18.92 -7.31 -10.48
N GLY A 244 -17.96 -6.41 -10.34
CA GLY A 244 -17.58 -5.77 -9.08
C GLY A 244 -17.52 -4.26 -9.20
N ILE A 245 -17.79 -3.58 -8.10
CA ILE A 245 -17.68 -2.13 -7.92
C ILE A 245 -16.87 -1.88 -6.66
N THR A 246 -15.86 -1.04 -6.75
CA THR A 246 -15.19 -0.46 -5.57
C THR A 246 -15.29 1.04 -5.66
N ALA A 247 -15.70 1.69 -4.58
CA ALA A 247 -15.74 3.14 -4.46
C ALA A 247 -15.09 3.57 -3.15
N GLY A 248 -14.25 4.59 -3.21
CA GLY A 248 -13.58 5.16 -2.06
C GLY A 248 -13.61 6.68 -2.09
N PHE A 249 -13.62 7.28 -0.91
CA PHE A 249 -13.54 8.73 -0.72
C PHE A 249 -12.75 9.03 0.55
N ASP A 250 -11.81 9.96 0.42
CA ASP A 250 -10.99 10.42 1.51
C ASP A 250 -11.13 11.94 1.69
N TYR A 251 -11.14 12.35 2.94
CA TYR A 251 -11.15 13.76 3.34
C TYR A 251 -10.10 14.00 4.42
N GLY A 252 -9.15 14.87 4.12
CA GLY A 252 -8.08 15.22 5.03
C GLY A 252 -8.07 16.70 5.39
N MET A 253 -7.59 16.98 6.59
CA MET A 253 -7.43 18.33 7.14
C MET A 253 -6.10 18.44 7.88
N GLU A 254 -5.39 19.55 7.71
CA GLU A 254 -4.18 19.88 8.49
C GLU A 254 -4.23 21.31 8.97
N GLN A 255 -3.77 21.57 10.21
CA GLN A 255 -3.67 22.94 10.75
C GLN A 255 -2.81 23.81 9.83
N LYS A 256 -3.24 25.06 9.59
CA LYS A 256 -2.44 26.06 8.87
C LYS A 256 -1.25 26.53 9.68
N GLU A 257 -1.46 26.68 10.98
CA GLU A 257 -0.47 27.19 11.94
C GLU A 257 -0.62 26.45 13.26
N LYS A 258 0.49 26.30 13.97
CA LYS A 258 0.54 25.68 15.30
C LYS A 258 -0.42 26.37 16.27
N GLY A 259 -1.29 25.59 16.88
CA GLY A 259 -2.23 26.06 17.92
C GLY A 259 -3.38 26.91 17.40
N LYS A 260 -3.58 27.00 16.07
CA LYS A 260 -4.73 27.68 15.47
C LYS A 260 -5.77 26.68 15.00
N ASN A 261 -7.05 27.08 15.00
CA ASN A 261 -8.16 26.24 14.54
C ASN A 261 -8.40 26.30 13.03
N LYS A 262 -7.68 27.16 12.28
CA LYS A 262 -7.79 27.22 10.83
C LYS A 262 -7.14 25.99 10.20
N LEU A 263 -7.84 25.34 9.30
CA LEU A 263 -7.42 24.11 8.62
C LEU A 263 -7.26 24.35 7.12
N ASN A 264 -6.27 23.71 6.52
CA ASN A 264 -6.21 23.38 5.12
C ASN A 264 -6.92 22.05 4.92
N ASN A 265 -7.58 21.84 3.81
CA ASN A 265 -8.23 20.57 3.51
C ASN A 265 -7.83 20.07 2.12
N TRP A 266 -7.95 18.77 1.93
CA TRP A 266 -7.88 18.08 0.64
C TRP A 266 -8.91 16.97 0.62
N TYR A 267 -9.33 16.57 -0.57
CA TYR A 267 -10.20 15.42 -0.72
C TYR A 267 -9.94 14.71 -2.06
N THR A 268 -10.30 13.45 -2.08
CA THR A 268 -10.10 12.60 -3.24
C THR A 268 -11.17 11.53 -3.28
N GLY A 269 -11.53 11.11 -4.49
CA GLY A 269 -12.50 10.05 -4.71
C GLY A 269 -12.08 9.16 -5.85
N VAL A 270 -12.45 7.87 -5.78
CA VAL A 270 -12.17 6.88 -6.81
C VAL A 270 -13.31 5.90 -6.93
N VAL A 271 -13.62 5.53 -8.17
CA VAL A 271 -14.54 4.43 -8.49
C VAL A 271 -13.84 3.50 -9.46
N ILE A 272 -13.90 2.19 -9.17
CA ILE A 272 -13.36 1.15 -10.03
C ILE A 272 -14.50 0.15 -10.33
N LEU A 273 -14.75 -0.06 -11.61
CA LEU A 273 -15.69 -1.05 -12.11
C LEU A 273 -14.89 -2.23 -12.67
N LYS A 274 -15.23 -3.45 -12.29
CA LYS A 274 -14.57 -4.66 -12.78
C LYS A 274 -15.57 -5.57 -13.47
N TYR A 275 -15.17 -6.09 -14.62
CA TYR A 275 -15.88 -7.14 -15.35
C TYR A 275 -14.95 -8.33 -15.61
N SER A 276 -15.36 -9.52 -15.18
CA SER A 276 -14.65 -10.78 -15.37
C SER A 276 -15.51 -11.71 -16.23
N PRO A 277 -15.32 -11.73 -17.57
CA PRO A 277 -16.09 -12.62 -18.46
C PRO A 277 -15.94 -14.09 -18.09
N ASP A 278 -14.76 -14.47 -17.61
CA ASP A 278 -14.38 -15.80 -17.17
C ASP A 278 -13.38 -15.73 -16.00
N LYS A 279 -12.90 -16.90 -15.54
CA LYS A 279 -11.98 -17.00 -14.38
C LYS A 279 -10.54 -16.53 -14.68
N THR A 280 -10.19 -16.36 -15.95
CA THR A 280 -8.82 -16.04 -16.37
C THR A 280 -8.66 -14.61 -16.86
N ASN A 281 -9.75 -13.96 -17.26
CA ASN A 281 -9.72 -12.62 -17.84
C ASN A 281 -10.54 -11.65 -17.02
N SER A 282 -10.04 -10.44 -16.83
CA SER A 282 -10.82 -9.34 -16.27
C SER A 282 -10.44 -8.00 -16.89
N ILE A 283 -11.43 -7.11 -16.95
CA ILE A 283 -11.27 -5.73 -17.38
C ILE A 283 -11.71 -4.84 -16.20
N ALA A 284 -10.96 -3.79 -15.93
CA ALA A 284 -11.35 -2.79 -14.95
C ALA A 284 -11.30 -1.38 -15.55
N LEU A 285 -12.27 -0.55 -15.17
CA LEU A 285 -12.34 0.85 -15.51
C LEU A 285 -12.23 1.66 -14.22
N ARG A 286 -11.35 2.65 -14.16
CA ARG A 286 -11.19 3.54 -13.02
C ARG A 286 -11.44 4.98 -13.41
N GLY A 287 -12.21 5.72 -12.59
CA GLY A 287 -12.30 7.18 -12.58
C GLY A 287 -11.88 7.67 -11.20
N GLU A 288 -11.07 8.73 -11.15
CA GLU A 288 -10.51 9.26 -9.90
C GLU A 288 -10.37 10.78 -9.97
N TYR A 289 -10.48 11.42 -8.82
CA TYR A 289 -10.32 12.87 -8.68
C TYR A 289 -9.55 13.18 -7.40
N PHE A 290 -8.64 14.16 -7.45
CA PHE A 290 -7.91 14.66 -6.28
C PHE A 290 -7.89 16.19 -6.30
N GLN A 291 -8.14 16.79 -5.14
CA GLN A 291 -8.03 18.23 -4.93
C GLN A 291 -7.28 18.54 -3.64
N ASP A 292 -6.22 19.33 -3.76
CA ASP A 292 -5.38 19.84 -2.67
C ASP A 292 -4.93 21.26 -3.01
N GLU A 293 -5.80 22.23 -2.77
CA GLU A 293 -5.55 23.64 -3.12
C GLU A 293 -4.40 24.27 -2.34
N ASN A 294 -4.08 23.70 -1.17
CA ASN A 294 -3.08 24.25 -0.26
C ASN A 294 -1.76 23.48 -0.28
N GLY A 295 -1.65 22.43 -1.12
CA GLY A 295 -0.43 21.63 -1.23
C GLY A 295 -0.03 20.92 0.05
N VAL A 296 -1.00 20.44 0.82
CA VAL A 296 -0.75 19.73 2.09
C VAL A 296 -0.11 18.38 1.82
N ILE A 297 -0.62 17.65 0.85
CA ILE A 297 -0.14 16.33 0.42
C ILE A 297 0.64 16.46 -0.89
N ILE A 298 0.08 17.15 -1.88
CA ILE A 298 0.67 17.30 -3.22
C ILE A 298 0.92 18.78 -3.49
N ALA A 299 2.12 19.26 -3.18
CA ALA A 299 2.53 20.62 -3.46
C ALA A 299 3.00 20.76 -4.92
N THR A 300 2.32 21.62 -5.70
CA THR A 300 2.66 21.89 -7.10
C THR A 300 3.36 23.24 -7.31
N GLY A 301 3.24 24.15 -6.34
CA GLY A 301 3.71 25.54 -6.49
C GLY A 301 2.84 26.40 -7.42
N THR A 302 1.71 25.86 -7.89
CA THR A 302 0.78 26.61 -8.77
C THR A 302 -0.27 27.38 -7.96
N PRO A 303 -0.84 28.47 -8.47
CA PRO A 303 -1.76 29.34 -7.73
C PRO A 303 -3.02 28.64 -7.21
N GLU A 304 -3.54 27.65 -7.97
CA GLU A 304 -4.75 26.91 -7.59
C GLU A 304 -4.47 25.58 -6.86
N GLY A 305 -3.19 25.31 -6.53
CA GLY A 305 -2.76 24.05 -5.93
C GLY A 305 -2.98 22.85 -6.87
N PHE A 306 -3.13 21.68 -6.32
CA PHE A 306 -3.29 20.45 -7.11
C PHE A 306 -4.76 20.09 -7.30
N LYS A 307 -5.20 20.00 -8.57
CA LYS A 307 -6.54 19.54 -8.96
C LYS A 307 -6.41 18.66 -10.20
N THR A 308 -6.70 17.38 -10.07
CA THR A 308 -6.47 16.41 -11.16
C THR A 308 -7.61 15.41 -11.24
N PHE A 309 -8.08 15.17 -12.46
CA PHE A 309 -8.92 14.02 -12.81
C PHE A 309 -8.04 12.95 -13.44
N GLY A 310 -8.28 11.68 -13.09
CA GLY A 310 -7.62 10.53 -13.68
C GLY A 310 -8.61 9.49 -14.15
N TRP A 311 -8.22 8.72 -15.17
CA TRP A 311 -8.94 7.55 -15.61
C TRP A 311 -7.98 6.45 -16.04
N SER A 312 -8.43 5.20 -15.98
CA SER A 312 -7.70 4.09 -16.58
C SER A 312 -8.61 2.97 -17.06
N VAL A 313 -8.07 2.20 -18.01
CA VAL A 313 -8.63 0.93 -18.49
C VAL A 313 -7.56 -0.13 -18.27
N ASN A 314 -7.89 -1.17 -17.56
CA ASN A 314 -6.99 -2.27 -17.22
C ASN A 314 -7.51 -3.58 -17.77
N TYR A 315 -6.60 -4.44 -18.22
CA TYR A 315 -6.86 -5.84 -18.60
C TYR A 315 -5.90 -6.75 -17.84
N ASP A 316 -6.44 -7.76 -17.18
CA ASP A 316 -5.68 -8.81 -16.51
C ASP A 316 -5.94 -10.16 -17.14
N ARG A 317 -4.87 -10.94 -17.32
CA ARG A 317 -4.93 -12.34 -17.74
C ARG A 317 -4.19 -13.22 -16.74
N GLN A 318 -4.93 -14.09 -16.07
CA GLN A 318 -4.35 -15.13 -15.23
C GLN A 318 -3.62 -16.14 -16.13
N LEU A 319 -2.30 -16.26 -16.00
CA LEU A 319 -1.46 -17.17 -16.77
C LEU A 319 -1.41 -18.55 -16.10
N PHE A 320 -1.20 -18.54 -14.79
CA PHE A 320 -1.14 -19.72 -13.92
C PHE A 320 -1.82 -19.40 -12.59
N ALA A 321 -2.00 -20.38 -11.73
CA ALA A 321 -2.65 -20.20 -10.43
C ALA A 321 -1.99 -19.09 -9.57
N ASN A 322 -0.70 -18.85 -9.77
CA ASN A 322 0.13 -17.91 -9.02
C ASN A 322 0.77 -16.80 -9.86
N ALA A 323 0.38 -16.67 -11.14
CA ALA A 323 0.96 -15.70 -12.08
C ALA A 323 -0.11 -14.98 -12.88
N VAL A 324 -0.03 -13.64 -12.94
CA VAL A 324 -0.94 -12.80 -13.73
C VAL A 324 -0.12 -11.86 -14.61
N TRP A 325 -0.53 -11.75 -15.88
CA TRP A 325 -0.10 -10.69 -16.78
C TRP A 325 -1.16 -9.59 -16.80
N ARG A 326 -0.71 -8.33 -16.86
CA ARG A 326 -1.53 -7.15 -16.70
C ARG A 326 -1.15 -6.08 -17.72
N LEU A 327 -2.14 -5.34 -18.20
CA LEU A 327 -1.97 -4.20 -19.09
C LEU A 327 -2.91 -3.08 -18.67
N GLU A 328 -2.40 -1.85 -18.54
CA GLU A 328 -3.21 -0.68 -18.19
C GLU A 328 -2.87 0.51 -19.08
N LEU A 329 -3.89 1.15 -19.62
CA LEU A 329 -3.84 2.49 -20.17
C LEU A 329 -4.39 3.46 -19.14
N ARG A 330 -3.64 4.51 -18.80
CA ARG A 330 -4.03 5.53 -17.81
C ARG A 330 -3.67 6.92 -18.27
N SER A 331 -4.46 7.91 -17.89
CA SER A 331 -4.10 9.31 -18.04
C SER A 331 -4.58 10.13 -16.87
N PHE A 332 -3.75 11.10 -16.46
CA PHE A 332 -4.13 12.19 -15.59
C PHE A 332 -4.37 13.46 -16.42
N HIS A 333 -5.29 14.30 -15.93
CA HIS A 333 -5.63 15.60 -16.51
C HIS A 333 -5.69 16.64 -15.40
N GLY A 334 -4.64 17.46 -15.29
CA GLY A 334 -4.55 18.53 -14.31
C GLY A 334 -5.34 19.78 -14.73
N LYS A 335 -5.85 20.50 -13.75
CA LYS A 335 -6.42 21.83 -13.99
C LYS A 335 -5.36 22.81 -14.51
N GLU A 336 -4.14 22.68 -13.98
CA GLU A 336 -2.96 23.42 -14.42
C GLU A 336 -1.90 22.46 -14.99
N GLU A 337 -0.77 22.97 -15.43
CA GLU A 337 0.30 22.21 -16.06
C GLU A 337 1.26 21.63 -15.02
N TYR A 338 0.93 20.44 -14.47
CA TYR A 338 1.73 19.76 -13.43
C TYR A 338 2.76 18.78 -13.99
N PHE A 339 2.62 18.38 -15.26
CA PHE A 339 3.40 17.27 -15.81
C PHE A 339 4.51 17.80 -16.69
N VAL A 340 5.73 17.30 -16.48
CA VAL A 340 6.93 17.77 -17.19
C VAL A 340 7.21 16.84 -18.36
N LYS A 341 7.46 17.42 -19.55
CA LYS A 341 7.90 16.72 -20.76
C LYS A 341 9.41 16.65 -20.84
N ARG A 342 9.90 15.90 -21.85
CA ARG A 342 11.33 15.72 -22.11
C ARG A 342 12.09 17.03 -22.34
N ASP A 343 11.48 17.98 -22.99
CA ASP A 343 12.02 19.31 -23.28
C ASP A 343 11.89 20.30 -22.13
N LEU A 344 11.51 19.82 -20.96
CA LEU A 344 11.25 20.57 -19.72
C LEU A 344 10.03 21.52 -19.82
N SER A 345 9.30 21.53 -20.91
CA SER A 345 7.99 22.20 -20.95
C SER A 345 6.98 21.45 -20.08
N THR A 346 5.96 22.16 -19.64
CA THR A 346 4.88 21.60 -18.83
C THR A 346 3.65 21.25 -19.67
N THR A 347 2.77 20.42 -19.13
CA THR A 347 1.51 20.02 -19.77
C THR A 347 0.47 19.65 -18.72
N LYS A 348 -0.80 19.71 -19.11
CA LYS A 348 -1.93 19.30 -18.27
C LYS A 348 -2.19 17.80 -18.29
N SER A 349 -1.53 17.04 -19.16
CA SER A 349 -1.85 15.61 -19.35
C SER A 349 -0.65 14.71 -19.11
N SER A 350 -0.90 13.52 -18.53
CA SER A 350 0.12 12.48 -18.30
C SER A 350 -0.42 11.11 -18.74
N PRO A 351 -0.47 10.83 -20.05
CA PRO A 351 -0.88 9.52 -20.56
C PRO A 351 0.26 8.52 -20.46
N VAL A 352 -0.07 7.30 -19.97
CA VAL A 352 0.86 6.19 -19.80
C VAL A 352 0.24 4.87 -20.22
N VAL A 353 1.09 3.94 -20.64
CA VAL A 353 0.74 2.52 -20.85
C VAL A 353 1.65 1.69 -19.96
N ALA A 354 1.08 0.90 -19.08
CA ALA A 354 1.80 0.03 -18.17
C ALA A 354 1.51 -1.44 -18.46
N THR A 355 2.53 -2.29 -18.45
CA THR A 355 2.37 -3.75 -18.44
C THR A 355 3.18 -4.34 -17.30
N ALA A 356 2.64 -5.39 -16.66
CA ALA A 356 3.29 -6.05 -15.54
C ALA A 356 3.08 -7.56 -15.56
N ILE A 357 4.03 -8.29 -14.99
CA ILE A 357 3.90 -9.70 -14.62
C ILE A 357 4.09 -9.77 -13.12
N ALA A 358 3.10 -10.33 -12.42
CA ALA A 358 3.14 -10.53 -10.99
C ALA A 358 3.05 -12.02 -10.63
N LEU A 359 3.91 -12.45 -9.71
CA LEU A 359 4.05 -13.83 -9.23
C LEU A 359 3.91 -13.86 -7.72
N SER A 360 3.26 -14.91 -7.17
CA SER A 360 3.24 -15.18 -5.72
C SER A 360 3.44 -16.67 -5.45
N PHE A 361 4.07 -17.03 -4.37
CA PHE A 361 4.32 -18.42 -3.96
C PHE A 361 4.31 -18.55 -2.44
#